data_ed9ddd3a4cafee796da5ca2cd118d05f
#
_entry.id   ed9ddd3a4cafee796da5ca2cd118d05f
#
_cell.length_a   1.000
_cell.length_b   1.000
_cell.length_c   1.000
_cell.angle_alpha   90.00
_cell.angle_beta   90.00
_cell.angle_gamma   90.00
#
_symmetry.space_group_name_H-M   'P 1'
#
loop_
_entity.id
_entity.type
_entity.pdbx_description
1 polymer ?
#
loop_
_entity_poly.entity_id
_entity_poly.type
_entity_poly.pdbx_seq_one_letter_code
_entity_poly.pdbx_strand_id
1 'polypeptide(L)'
;MNYKEFTEYRDKFVGEALDISDTKSIEYTISNKDKHYNFKHVADRLGITPQQAMMVYVLKHVDAICNDAKTGKQVSDETVRSRCQDIMNYAILYASLHHEQKTTKGTNHDSNTERSGAESSEASWNEKKPTEPRKWNELNKSSKS
;
A
#
# COMPACT_ATOMS: atom_id res chain seq x y z
N MET A 1 -13.66 9.68 21.79
CA MET A 1 -13.55 8.28 21.32
C MET A 1 -12.61 7.53 22.26
N ASN A 2 -13.11 6.53 22.98
CA ASN A 2 -12.28 5.68 23.84
C ASN A 2 -11.60 4.56 23.01
N TYR A 3 -10.75 3.75 23.64
CA TYR A 3 -9.98 2.71 22.97
C TYR A 3 -10.87 1.65 22.27
N LYS A 4 -11.96 1.24 22.91
CA LYS A 4 -12.89 0.24 22.36
C LYS A 4 -13.61 0.81 21.12
N GLU A 5 -14.16 2.01 21.22
CA GLU A 5 -14.82 2.71 20.11
C GLU A 5 -13.87 2.92 18.94
N PHE A 6 -12.60 3.26 19.22
CA PHE A 6 -11.59 3.39 18.17
C PHE A 6 -11.31 2.07 17.47
N THR A 7 -11.21 0.97 18.21
CA THR A 7 -10.95 -0.36 17.65
C THR A 7 -12.10 -0.81 16.75
N GLU A 8 -13.34 -0.64 17.20
CA GLU A 8 -14.53 -0.96 16.40
C GLU A 8 -14.62 -0.11 15.14
N TYR A 9 -14.33 1.20 15.25
CA TYR A 9 -14.27 2.10 14.09
C TYR A 9 -13.19 1.69 13.10
N ARG A 10 -11.97 1.40 13.58
CA ARG A 10 -10.84 0.96 12.75
C ARG A 10 -11.19 -0.33 11.99
N ASP A 11 -11.70 -1.33 12.68
CA ASP A 11 -11.97 -2.64 12.07
C ASP A 11 -13.06 -2.53 11.00
N LYS A 12 -14.09 -1.75 11.26
CA LYS A 12 -15.12 -1.41 10.28
C LYS A 12 -14.54 -0.63 9.09
N PHE A 13 -13.71 0.38 9.35
CA PHE A 13 -13.08 1.22 8.33
C PHE A 13 -12.21 0.39 7.38
N VAL A 14 -11.37 -0.49 7.94
CA VAL A 14 -10.48 -1.36 7.16
C VAL A 14 -11.30 -2.37 6.35
N GLY A 15 -12.30 -3.01 6.94
CA GLY A 15 -13.18 -3.95 6.23
C GLY A 15 -13.84 -3.31 5.01
N GLU A 16 -14.49 -2.17 5.18
CA GLU A 16 -15.11 -1.42 4.08
C GLU A 16 -14.12 -1.00 3.00
N ALA A 17 -12.89 -0.59 3.38
CA ALA A 17 -11.87 -0.23 2.41
C ALA A 17 -11.40 -1.41 1.57
N LEU A 18 -11.29 -2.60 2.15
CA LEU A 18 -10.96 -3.83 1.42
C LEU A 18 -12.07 -4.24 0.46
N ASP A 19 -13.33 -4.15 0.88
CA ASP A 19 -14.50 -4.42 0.03
C ASP A 19 -14.54 -3.48 -1.19
N ILE A 20 -14.25 -2.19 -0.98
CA ILE A 20 -14.14 -1.20 -2.07
C ILE A 20 -12.99 -1.57 -3.01
N SER A 21 -11.83 -1.98 -2.47
CA SER A 21 -10.67 -2.38 -3.27
C SER A 21 -10.99 -3.58 -4.16
N ASP A 22 -11.68 -4.57 -3.63
CA ASP A 22 -12.03 -5.77 -4.38
C ASP A 22 -13.05 -5.48 -5.48
N THR A 23 -14.06 -4.67 -5.19
CA THR A 23 -15.06 -4.22 -6.17
C THR A 23 -14.42 -3.41 -7.31
N LYS A 24 -13.63 -2.38 -6.97
CA LYS A 24 -12.93 -1.54 -7.98
C LYS A 24 -11.92 -2.34 -8.80
N SER A 25 -11.32 -3.36 -8.22
CA SER A 25 -10.36 -4.22 -8.91
C SER A 25 -10.95 -4.90 -10.14
N ILE A 26 -12.22 -5.28 -10.09
CA ILE A 26 -12.94 -5.92 -11.22
C ILE A 26 -13.10 -4.92 -12.37
N GLU A 27 -13.35 -3.66 -12.08
CA GLU A 27 -13.55 -2.62 -13.08
C GLU A 27 -12.25 -2.17 -13.77
N TYR A 28 -11.15 -2.09 -13.01
CA TYR A 28 -9.90 -1.51 -13.50
C TYR A 28 -8.88 -2.54 -14.02
N THR A 29 -9.07 -3.82 -13.73
CA THR A 29 -8.25 -4.88 -14.31
C THR A 29 -9.03 -5.55 -15.44
N ILE A 30 -8.59 -5.37 -16.69
CA ILE A 30 -9.16 -6.03 -17.88
C ILE A 30 -9.05 -7.57 -17.76
N SER A 31 -8.12 -8.04 -16.94
CA SER A 31 -8.03 -9.43 -16.50
C SER A 31 -7.64 -9.46 -15.04
N ASN A 32 -8.26 -10.31 -14.22
CA ASN A 32 -7.90 -10.53 -12.80
C ASN A 32 -6.47 -11.11 -12.60
N LYS A 33 -5.67 -11.17 -13.65
CA LYS A 33 -4.33 -11.76 -13.61
C LYS A 33 -3.27 -10.80 -13.09
N ASP A 34 -3.44 -9.48 -13.27
CA ASP A 34 -2.48 -8.47 -12.81
C ASP A 34 -3.21 -7.34 -12.09
N LYS A 35 -3.08 -7.31 -10.77
CA LYS A 35 -3.67 -6.27 -9.91
C LYS A 35 -3.10 -4.87 -10.19
N HIS A 36 -1.91 -4.79 -10.77
CA HIS A 36 -1.22 -3.53 -11.07
C HIS A 36 -1.39 -3.09 -12.53
N TYR A 37 -2.19 -3.83 -13.32
CA TYR A 37 -2.36 -3.57 -14.76
C TYR A 37 -2.65 -2.11 -15.08
N ASN A 38 -3.59 -1.50 -14.38
CA ASN A 38 -3.97 -0.10 -14.62
C ASN A 38 -2.78 0.86 -14.47
N PHE A 39 -1.98 0.70 -13.43
CA PHE A 39 -0.82 1.56 -13.18
C PHE A 39 0.31 1.30 -14.18
N LYS A 40 0.56 0.05 -14.54
CA LYS A 40 1.53 -0.33 -15.58
C LYS A 40 1.12 0.24 -16.94
N HIS A 41 -0.16 0.14 -17.30
CA HIS A 41 -0.70 0.65 -18.54
C HIS A 41 -0.65 2.18 -18.65
N VAL A 42 -1.01 2.91 -17.58
CA VAL A 42 -0.90 4.37 -17.53
C VAL A 42 0.56 4.81 -17.59
N ALA A 43 1.43 4.13 -16.84
CA ALA A 43 2.87 4.40 -16.81
C ALA A 43 3.51 4.27 -18.19
N ASP A 44 3.19 3.21 -18.92
CA ASP A 44 3.68 2.95 -20.27
C ASP A 44 3.29 4.08 -21.23
N ARG A 45 2.01 4.50 -21.20
CA ARG A 45 1.52 5.58 -22.05
C ARG A 45 2.14 6.94 -21.75
N LEU A 46 2.51 7.20 -20.50
CA LEU A 46 3.05 8.48 -20.06
C LEU A 46 4.59 8.50 -20.01
N GLY A 47 5.25 7.38 -20.25
CA GLY A 47 6.71 7.27 -20.13
C GLY A 47 7.22 7.47 -18.70
N ILE A 48 6.45 7.06 -17.69
CA ILE A 48 6.78 7.14 -16.26
C ILE A 48 6.78 5.75 -15.64
N THR A 49 7.18 5.64 -14.37
CA THR A 49 7.11 4.36 -13.67
C THR A 49 5.68 4.08 -13.15
N PRO A 50 5.28 2.81 -12.96
CA PRO A 50 3.99 2.47 -12.34
C PRO A 50 3.82 3.08 -10.95
N GLN A 51 4.90 3.21 -10.19
CA GLN A 51 4.91 3.88 -8.89
C GLN A 51 4.57 5.37 -9.02
N GLN A 52 5.16 6.06 -9.99
CA GLN A 52 4.83 7.46 -10.27
C GLN A 52 3.39 7.62 -10.70
N ALA A 53 2.89 6.74 -11.58
CA ALA A 53 1.49 6.74 -11.97
C ALA A 53 0.56 6.59 -10.75
N MET A 54 0.85 5.65 -9.85
CA MET A 54 0.08 5.44 -8.62
C MET A 54 0.10 6.67 -7.70
N MET A 55 1.26 7.33 -7.55
CA MET A 55 1.39 8.52 -6.72
C MET A 55 0.54 9.70 -7.21
N VAL A 56 0.27 9.81 -8.51
CA VAL A 56 -0.65 10.83 -9.02
C VAL A 56 -2.06 10.66 -8.43
N TYR A 57 -2.54 9.43 -8.33
CA TYR A 57 -3.84 9.14 -7.70
C TYR A 57 -3.82 9.41 -6.20
N VAL A 58 -2.74 9.03 -5.49
CA VAL A 58 -2.58 9.31 -4.04
C VAL A 58 -2.61 10.80 -3.78
N LEU A 59 -1.85 11.60 -4.53
CA LEU A 59 -1.76 13.05 -4.35
C LEU A 59 -3.11 13.73 -4.50
N LYS A 60 -3.95 13.32 -5.44
CA LYS A 60 -5.32 13.85 -5.58
C LYS A 60 -6.12 13.73 -4.27
N HIS A 61 -6.03 12.59 -3.58
CA HIS A 61 -6.74 12.39 -2.32
C HIS A 61 -6.07 13.14 -1.16
N VAL A 62 -4.75 13.21 -1.13
CA VAL A 62 -4.00 13.99 -0.13
C VAL A 62 -4.35 15.47 -0.22
N ASP A 63 -4.34 16.04 -1.42
CA ASP A 63 -4.67 17.46 -1.64
C ASP A 63 -6.10 17.77 -1.19
N ALA A 64 -7.04 16.87 -1.46
CA ALA A 64 -8.42 17.04 -1.03
C ALA A 64 -8.57 16.98 0.51
N ILE A 65 -7.84 16.08 1.20
CA ILE A 65 -7.81 16.03 2.67
C ILE A 65 -7.14 17.28 3.24
N CYS A 66 -6.05 17.75 2.63
CA CYS A 66 -5.40 19.00 3.04
C CYS A 66 -6.34 20.20 2.92
N ASN A 67 -7.13 20.25 1.84
CA ASN A 67 -8.12 21.32 1.67
C ASN A 67 -9.25 21.24 2.70
N ASP A 68 -9.75 20.05 3.01
CA ASP A 68 -10.73 19.84 4.09
C ASP A 68 -10.16 20.27 5.44
N ALA A 69 -8.95 19.84 5.79
CA ALA A 69 -8.28 20.20 7.04
C ALA A 69 -8.11 21.73 7.19
N LYS A 70 -7.91 22.45 6.07
CA LYS A 70 -7.76 23.90 6.06
C LYS A 70 -9.10 24.64 6.14
N THR A 71 -10.12 24.14 5.48
CA THR A 71 -11.38 24.89 5.28
C THR A 71 -12.57 24.33 6.05
N GLY A 72 -12.52 23.06 6.46
CA GLY A 72 -13.64 22.34 7.06
C GLY A 72 -14.81 22.13 6.08
N LYS A 73 -14.59 22.32 4.77
CA LYS A 73 -15.66 22.25 3.75
C LYS A 73 -15.50 21.03 2.85
N GLN A 74 -16.52 20.19 2.86
CA GLN A 74 -16.68 19.14 1.87
C GLN A 74 -17.33 19.73 0.61
N VAL A 75 -16.65 19.68 -0.54
CA VAL A 75 -17.11 20.31 -1.78
C VAL A 75 -17.69 19.27 -2.76
N SER A 76 -17.38 17.99 -2.57
CA SER A 76 -17.84 16.89 -3.43
C SER A 76 -18.53 15.80 -2.63
N ASP A 77 -19.18 14.85 -3.31
CA ASP A 77 -19.80 13.67 -2.69
C ASP A 77 -18.78 12.71 -2.06
N GLU A 78 -17.50 12.83 -2.44
CA GLU A 78 -16.41 12.07 -1.82
C GLU A 78 -16.07 12.64 -0.44
N THR A 79 -16.31 11.86 0.59
CA THR A 79 -16.04 12.24 1.98
C THR A 79 -14.54 12.12 2.31
N VAL A 80 -14.08 12.82 3.36
CA VAL A 80 -12.74 12.63 3.92
C VAL A 80 -12.51 11.14 4.27
N ARG A 81 -13.54 10.48 4.81
CA ARG A 81 -13.48 9.06 5.13
C ARG A 81 -13.17 8.21 3.90
N SER A 82 -13.90 8.40 2.80
CA SER A 82 -13.66 7.64 1.55
C SER A 82 -12.27 7.92 0.96
N ARG A 83 -11.79 9.15 1.02
CA ARG A 83 -10.44 9.52 0.57
C ARG A 83 -9.35 8.85 1.41
N CYS A 84 -9.54 8.72 2.71
CA CYS A 84 -8.63 7.97 3.58
C CYS A 84 -8.64 6.46 3.26
N GLN A 85 -9.80 5.89 2.92
CA GLN A 85 -9.90 4.49 2.47
C GLN A 85 -9.17 4.28 1.14
N ASP A 86 -9.31 5.19 0.18
CA ASP A 86 -8.57 5.13 -1.08
C ASP A 86 -7.05 5.21 -0.85
N ILE A 87 -6.57 6.13 -0.01
CA ILE A 87 -5.13 6.23 0.32
C ILE A 87 -4.62 4.93 0.95
N MET A 88 -5.38 4.33 1.87
CA MET A 88 -5.00 3.03 2.47
C MET A 88 -4.88 1.95 1.40
N ASN A 89 -5.84 1.86 0.48
CA ASN A 89 -5.81 0.90 -0.62
C ASN A 89 -4.62 1.14 -1.57
N TYR A 90 -4.31 2.40 -1.90
CA TYR A 90 -3.11 2.73 -2.68
C TYR A 90 -1.82 2.39 -1.96
N ALA A 91 -1.76 2.53 -0.63
CA ALA A 91 -0.58 2.15 0.15
C ALA A 91 -0.34 0.63 0.09
N ILE A 92 -1.40 -0.19 0.15
CA ILE A 92 -1.32 -1.65 0.00
C ILE A 92 -0.86 -2.01 -1.43
N LEU A 93 -1.46 -1.40 -2.45
CA LEU A 93 -1.09 -1.63 -3.85
C LEU A 93 0.36 -1.21 -4.14
N TYR A 94 0.81 -0.09 -3.58
CA TYR A 94 2.19 0.36 -3.74
C TYR A 94 3.19 -0.61 -3.12
N ALA A 95 2.91 -1.07 -1.91
CA ALA A 95 3.74 -2.05 -1.22
C ALA A 95 3.81 -3.38 -1.99
N SER A 96 2.68 -3.86 -2.53
CA SER A 96 2.62 -5.09 -3.31
C SER A 96 3.35 -4.97 -4.66
N LEU A 97 3.24 -3.83 -5.35
CA LEU A 97 3.98 -3.56 -6.58
C LEU A 97 5.49 -3.55 -6.34
N HIS A 98 5.93 -2.94 -5.25
CA HIS A 98 7.34 -2.93 -4.87
C HIS A 98 7.87 -4.33 -4.54
N HIS A 99 7.05 -5.15 -3.87
CA HIS A 99 7.38 -6.55 -3.58
C HIS A 99 7.53 -7.38 -4.88
N GLU A 100 6.58 -7.26 -5.81
CA GLU A 100 6.63 -7.93 -7.12
C GLU A 100 7.93 -7.63 -7.87
N GLN A 101 8.34 -6.36 -7.91
CA GLN A 101 9.54 -5.93 -8.63
C GLN A 101 10.84 -6.48 -8.02
N LYS A 102 10.91 -6.63 -6.71
CA LYS A 102 12.07 -7.24 -6.03
C LYS A 102 12.16 -8.72 -6.34
N THR A 103 11.05 -9.44 -6.34
CA THR A 103 11.00 -10.88 -6.63
C THR A 103 11.43 -11.16 -8.06
N THR A 104 10.97 -10.35 -9.03
CA THR A 104 11.33 -10.51 -10.45
C THR A 104 12.82 -10.23 -10.71
N LYS A 105 13.44 -9.31 -9.99
CA LYS A 105 14.88 -9.01 -10.13
C LYS A 105 15.77 -10.11 -9.51
N GLY A 106 15.31 -10.79 -8.46
CA GLY A 106 16.04 -11.87 -7.80
C GLY A 106 16.15 -13.15 -8.64
N THR A 107 15.20 -13.41 -9.54
CA THR A 107 15.19 -14.61 -10.40
C THR A 107 16.04 -14.49 -11.66
N ASN A 108 16.54 -13.29 -12.01
CA ASN A 108 17.36 -13.07 -13.21
C ASN A 108 18.88 -13.09 -12.93
N HIS A 109 19.33 -13.47 -11.73
CA HIS A 109 20.77 -13.40 -11.39
C HIS A 109 21.49 -14.75 -11.32
N ASP A 110 20.90 -15.82 -11.87
CA ASP A 110 21.55 -17.14 -11.94
C ASP A 110 21.83 -17.59 -13.39
N SER A 111 22.41 -16.73 -14.21
CA SER A 111 23.12 -17.18 -15.40
C SER A 111 24.13 -16.13 -15.87
N ASN A 112 25.37 -16.43 -15.57
CA ASN A 112 26.59 -16.03 -16.28
C ASN A 112 27.42 -14.88 -15.68
N THR A 113 28.67 -15.26 -15.42
CA THR A 113 29.93 -14.56 -15.60
C THR A 113 30.65 -14.06 -14.34
N GLU A 114 31.69 -14.84 -14.04
CA GLU A 114 32.88 -14.38 -13.33
C GLU A 114 33.48 -13.12 -14.02
N ARG A 115 33.71 -12.07 -13.26
CA ARG A 115 34.98 -11.30 -13.18
C ARG A 115 34.88 -9.97 -12.42
N SER A 116 35.89 -9.86 -11.55
CA SER A 116 36.56 -8.65 -11.08
C SER A 116 35.82 -7.66 -10.17
N GLY A 117 36.25 -7.66 -8.95
CA GLY A 117 36.37 -6.75 -7.87
C GLY A 117 36.08 -5.27 -8.05
N ALA A 118 35.22 -4.79 -7.16
CA ALA A 118 35.33 -3.48 -6.51
C ALA A 118 34.52 -3.55 -5.21
N GLU A 119 35.20 -3.45 -4.09
CA GLU A 119 34.60 -3.29 -2.75
C GLU A 119 33.80 -1.99 -2.72
N SER A 120 32.51 -2.08 -2.42
CA SER A 120 31.76 -0.98 -1.83
C SER A 120 30.95 -1.53 -0.66
N SER A 121 31.25 -0.98 0.51
CA SER A 121 30.69 -1.32 1.80
C SER A 121 29.17 -1.09 1.83
N GLU A 122 28.39 -2.15 1.65
CA GLU A 122 26.96 -2.15 1.96
C GLU A 122 26.75 -2.52 3.43
N ALA A 123 26.15 -1.59 4.16
CA ALA A 123 25.72 -1.81 5.52
C ALA A 123 24.69 -2.95 5.53
N SER A 124 25.10 -4.07 6.12
CA SER A 124 24.27 -5.24 6.39
C SER A 124 23.10 -4.86 7.30
N TRP A 125 21.92 -4.68 6.73
CA TRP A 125 20.68 -4.70 7.49
C TRP A 125 20.38 -6.15 7.85
N ASN A 126 20.65 -6.51 9.10
CA ASN A 126 20.36 -7.81 9.66
C ASN A 126 18.84 -8.08 9.57
N GLU A 127 18.42 -8.87 8.60
CA GLU A 127 17.05 -9.38 8.49
C GLU A 127 16.75 -10.28 9.69
N LYS A 128 16.21 -9.70 10.76
CA LYS A 128 15.49 -10.49 11.74
C LYS A 128 14.26 -11.05 11.04
N LYS A 129 14.23 -12.37 10.81
CA LYS A 129 13.04 -13.07 10.36
C LYS A 129 11.85 -12.59 11.17
N PRO A 130 10.69 -12.30 10.53
CA PRO A 130 9.48 -11.98 11.26
C PRO A 130 9.19 -13.14 12.21
N THR A 131 9.24 -12.88 13.50
CA THR A 131 8.62 -13.76 14.47
C THR A 131 7.15 -13.84 14.12
N GLU A 132 6.55 -15.02 14.29
CA GLU A 132 5.14 -15.32 13.98
C GLU A 132 4.21 -14.14 14.30
N PRO A 133 3.13 -13.92 13.50
CA PRO A 133 2.22 -12.81 13.73
C PRO A 133 1.71 -12.91 15.17
N ARG A 134 2.04 -11.89 15.98
CA ARG A 134 1.58 -11.80 17.36
C ARG A 134 0.06 -11.78 17.32
N LYS A 135 -0.56 -12.84 17.87
CA LYS A 135 -2.01 -12.86 18.06
C LYS A 135 -2.34 -11.71 19.02
N TRP A 136 -2.97 -10.68 18.53
CA TRP A 136 -3.36 -9.47 19.28
C TRP A 136 -4.19 -9.76 20.54
N ASN A 137 -4.72 -10.98 20.67
CA ASN A 137 -5.55 -11.43 21.80
C ASN A 137 -4.74 -11.78 23.07
N GLU A 138 -3.41 -11.81 23.03
CA GLU A 138 -2.60 -12.19 24.20
C GLU A 138 -2.07 -10.99 24.99
N LEU A 139 -2.06 -9.78 24.42
CA LEU A 139 -1.56 -8.58 25.10
C LEU A 139 -2.52 -8.00 26.16
N ASN A 140 -3.77 -8.44 26.21
CA ASN A 140 -4.79 -7.92 27.14
C ASN A 140 -4.99 -8.79 28.39
N LYS A 141 -4.19 -9.82 28.66
CA LYS A 141 -4.35 -10.68 29.83
C LYS A 141 -3.51 -10.26 31.06
N SER A 142 -2.59 -9.30 30.94
CA SER A 142 -1.68 -8.95 32.05
C SER A 142 -2.02 -7.66 32.81
N SER A 143 -3.17 -7.04 32.59
CA SER A 143 -3.56 -5.83 33.33
C SER A 143 -4.80 -6.01 34.21
N LYS A 144 -4.99 -7.23 34.77
CA LYS A 144 -5.93 -7.51 35.87
C LYS A 144 -5.21 -8.30 36.95
N SER A 145 -4.48 -7.58 37.77
CA SER A 145 -4.11 -7.94 39.16
C SER A 145 -3.89 -6.67 39.93
#